data_9f7cee395ad76bf3d13ca4b379c70c0d
#
_entry.id   9f7cee395ad76bf3d13ca4b379c70c0d
#
_cell.length_a   1.000
_cell.length_b   1.000
_cell.length_c   1.000
_cell.angle_alpha   90.00
_cell.angle_beta   90.00
_cell.angle_gamma   90.00
#
_symmetry.space_group_name_H-M   'P 1'
#
loop_
_entity.id
_entity.type
_entity.pdbx_description
1 polymer ?
#
loop_
_entity_poly.entity_id
_entity_poly.type
_entity_poly.pdbx_seq_one_letter_code
_entity_poly.pdbx_strand_id
1 'polypeptide(L)'
;MKIFNSATLRELDKATCRAQEISSVELMERAASAVSYEIISRFLPGKRIVVIAGPGNNGGDALAVARMLLEQGYRKVEVFLFNVSGKLSHDCEEERKRLITVDGVDFTEITREFTPPYLGKDDVVIDGLFGSGLNQPMQGGFISVARMINESGAFVISIDIPSGLFGEWNDDVLRRNVVHANLTLAFQTPRLSFFLEDNQICTGEWKLLDLDLDEEAMRKAPADFMLVDTRNVRPLLRKRPLFSSKRDYGSVLLF
;
A
#
# COMPACT_ATOMS: atom_id res chain seq x y z
N MET A 1 -6.17 -11.74 -13.61
CA MET A 1 -6.63 -10.84 -12.54
C MET A 1 -6.83 -9.45 -13.16
N LYS A 2 -7.92 -8.74 -12.85
CA LYS A 2 -8.13 -7.36 -13.29
C LYS A 2 -7.17 -6.41 -12.55
N ILE A 3 -6.65 -5.42 -13.25
CA ILE A 3 -5.91 -4.30 -12.65
C ILE A 3 -6.85 -3.10 -12.71
N PHE A 4 -7.27 -2.63 -11.54
CA PHE A 4 -8.20 -1.51 -11.42
C PHE A 4 -7.45 -0.20 -11.23
N ASN A 5 -8.01 0.87 -11.76
CA ASN A 5 -7.55 2.22 -11.44
C ASN A 5 -8.03 2.66 -10.05
N SER A 6 -7.42 3.71 -9.53
CA SER A 6 -7.69 4.22 -8.17
C SER A 6 -9.15 4.66 -7.95
N ALA A 7 -9.84 5.11 -9.00
CA ALA A 7 -11.24 5.49 -8.91
C ALA A 7 -12.15 4.26 -8.78
N THR A 8 -11.89 3.23 -9.59
CA THR A 8 -12.63 1.96 -9.54
C THR A 8 -12.44 1.27 -8.18
N LEU A 9 -11.23 1.27 -7.63
CA LEU A 9 -10.98 0.68 -6.30
C LEU A 9 -11.81 1.35 -5.21
N ARG A 10 -11.89 2.67 -5.19
CA ARG A 10 -12.75 3.39 -4.23
C ARG A 10 -14.23 3.03 -4.35
N GLU A 11 -14.72 2.76 -5.56
CA GLU A 11 -16.10 2.29 -5.74
C GLU A 11 -16.27 0.83 -5.30
N LEU A 12 -15.24 -0.01 -5.46
CA LEU A 12 -15.23 -1.38 -4.94
C LEU A 12 -15.25 -1.42 -3.41
N ASP A 13 -14.48 -0.55 -2.75
CA ASP A 13 -14.52 -0.41 -1.29
C ASP A 13 -15.94 -0.05 -0.80
N LYS A 14 -16.58 0.95 -1.42
CA LYS A 14 -17.95 1.34 -1.11
C LYS A 14 -18.96 0.22 -1.39
N ALA A 15 -18.77 -0.52 -2.49
CA ALA A 15 -19.65 -1.63 -2.83
C ALA A 15 -19.51 -2.76 -1.79
N THR A 16 -18.28 -3.06 -1.38
CA THR A 16 -17.97 -4.05 -0.35
C THR A 16 -18.60 -3.65 0.99
N CYS A 17 -18.41 -2.39 1.42
CA CYS A 17 -19.03 -1.90 2.66
C CYS A 17 -20.55 -2.07 2.64
N ARG A 18 -21.20 -1.78 1.51
CA ARG A 18 -22.66 -1.98 1.36
C ARG A 18 -23.06 -3.44 1.36
N ALA A 19 -22.34 -4.29 0.62
CA ALA A 19 -22.66 -5.71 0.47
C ALA A 19 -22.46 -6.50 1.77
N GLN A 20 -21.45 -6.13 2.55
CA GLN A 20 -21.10 -6.79 3.81
C GLN A 20 -21.67 -6.08 5.04
N GLU A 21 -22.42 -4.99 4.86
CA GLU A 21 -23.02 -4.18 5.94
C GLU A 21 -21.99 -3.70 6.98
N ILE A 22 -20.78 -3.33 6.51
CA ILE A 22 -19.68 -2.80 7.33
C ILE A 22 -19.42 -1.33 7.03
N SER A 23 -18.85 -0.62 7.98
CA SER A 23 -18.38 0.75 7.81
C SER A 23 -17.05 0.80 7.05
N SER A 24 -16.67 1.99 6.54
CA SER A 24 -15.35 2.22 5.96
C SER A 24 -14.22 2.03 6.97
N VAL A 25 -14.46 2.38 8.25
CA VAL A 25 -13.50 2.16 9.34
C VAL A 25 -13.28 0.66 9.58
N GLU A 26 -14.32 -0.17 9.53
CA GLU A 26 -14.17 -1.63 9.67
C GLU A 26 -13.41 -2.24 8.50
N LEU A 27 -13.59 -1.72 7.27
CA LEU A 27 -12.78 -2.14 6.13
C LEU A 27 -11.32 -1.71 6.29
N MET A 28 -11.06 -0.49 6.79
CA MET A 28 -9.72 0.00 7.14
C MET A 28 -9.06 -0.85 8.23
N GLU A 29 -9.79 -1.24 9.27
CA GLU A 29 -9.31 -2.15 10.31
C GLU A 29 -8.87 -3.52 9.73
N ARG A 30 -9.64 -4.03 8.76
CA ARG A 30 -9.27 -5.26 8.04
C ARG A 30 -7.98 -5.09 7.26
N ALA A 31 -7.82 -3.98 6.55
CA ALA A 31 -6.61 -3.64 5.81
C ALA A 31 -5.40 -3.51 6.76
N ALA A 32 -5.54 -2.76 7.84
CA ALA A 32 -4.51 -2.58 8.85
C ALA A 32 -4.12 -3.89 9.54
N SER A 33 -5.08 -4.78 9.80
CA SER A 33 -4.82 -6.11 10.36
C SER A 33 -3.95 -6.96 9.42
N ALA A 34 -4.26 -6.95 8.12
CA ALA A 34 -3.47 -7.68 7.13
C ALA A 34 -2.03 -7.13 7.02
N VAL A 35 -1.87 -5.79 7.04
CA VAL A 35 -0.55 -5.14 7.07
C VAL A 35 0.22 -5.49 8.35
N SER A 36 -0.44 -5.39 9.51
CA SER A 36 0.17 -5.69 10.80
C SER A 36 0.65 -7.13 10.87
N TYR A 37 -0.12 -8.08 10.36
CA TYR A 37 0.27 -9.49 10.28
C TYR A 37 1.57 -9.69 9.48
N GLU A 38 1.72 -9.00 8.33
CA GLU A 38 2.94 -9.05 7.54
C GLU A 38 4.15 -8.47 8.29
N ILE A 39 3.96 -7.39 9.03
CA ILE A 39 5.02 -6.77 9.83
C ILE A 39 5.43 -7.71 10.98
N ILE A 40 4.48 -8.24 11.73
CA ILE A 40 4.70 -9.14 12.86
C ILE A 40 5.42 -10.44 12.42
N SER A 41 5.10 -10.93 11.22
CA SER A 41 5.75 -12.12 10.67
C SER A 41 7.24 -11.91 10.32
N ARG A 42 7.70 -10.66 10.16
CA ARG A 42 9.05 -10.29 9.71
C ARG A 42 9.91 -9.68 10.80
N PHE A 43 9.32 -8.98 11.75
CA PHE A 43 10.04 -8.20 12.75
C PHE A 43 9.60 -8.54 14.17
N LEU A 44 10.57 -8.65 15.06
CA LEU A 44 10.30 -8.92 16.49
C LEU A 44 9.85 -7.64 17.21
N PRO A 45 9.10 -7.74 18.32
CA PRO A 45 8.58 -6.59 19.09
C PRO A 45 9.64 -5.61 19.62
N GLY A 46 10.92 -6.00 19.69
CA GLY A 46 12.04 -5.13 20.07
C GLY A 46 12.50 -4.16 18.98
N LYS A 47 12.01 -4.32 17.74
CA LYS A 47 12.36 -3.45 16.61
C LYS A 47 11.77 -2.06 16.80
N ARG A 48 12.54 -1.01 16.47
CA ARG A 48 12.02 0.35 16.41
C ARG A 48 11.27 0.53 15.08
N ILE A 49 10.03 1.01 15.16
CA ILE A 49 9.15 1.25 14.04
C ILE A 49 8.76 2.72 14.04
N VAL A 50 9.01 3.41 12.94
CA VAL A 50 8.62 4.80 12.75
C VAL A 50 7.53 4.87 11.70
N VAL A 51 6.37 5.36 12.08
CA VAL A 51 5.18 5.45 11.25
C VAL A 51 5.01 6.87 10.75
N ILE A 52 4.99 7.05 9.45
CA ILE A 52 4.80 8.32 8.77
C ILE A 52 3.40 8.29 8.13
N ALA A 53 2.45 8.95 8.79
CA ALA A 53 1.04 8.95 8.40
C ALA A 53 0.64 10.28 7.76
N GLY A 54 -0.12 10.23 6.68
CA GLY A 54 -0.74 11.40 6.05
C GLY A 54 -2.16 11.68 6.54
N PRO A 55 -2.80 12.74 6.03
CA PRO A 55 -4.13 13.15 6.51
C PRO A 55 -5.29 12.36 5.89
N GLY A 56 -5.02 11.52 4.89
CA GLY A 56 -6.01 10.72 4.17
C GLY A 56 -6.19 9.31 4.73
N ASN A 57 -6.92 8.47 3.99
CA ASN A 57 -7.20 7.09 4.42
C ASN A 57 -5.93 6.25 4.57
N ASN A 58 -4.92 6.43 3.71
CA ASN A 58 -3.64 5.73 3.86
C ASN A 58 -2.95 6.06 5.20
N GLY A 59 -3.09 7.32 5.66
CA GLY A 59 -2.67 7.70 7.01
C GLY A 59 -3.51 7.00 8.09
N GLY A 60 -4.81 6.86 7.87
CA GLY A 60 -5.70 6.09 8.75
C GLY A 60 -5.25 4.63 8.86
N ASP A 61 -4.96 3.97 7.73
CA ASP A 61 -4.40 2.62 7.72
C ASP A 61 -3.10 2.54 8.55
N ALA A 62 -2.20 3.51 8.38
CA ALA A 62 -0.94 3.55 9.12
C ALA A 62 -1.13 3.77 10.62
N LEU A 63 -2.10 4.61 11.04
CA LEU A 63 -2.45 4.81 12.44
C LEU A 63 -3.05 3.55 13.08
N ALA A 64 -3.93 2.87 12.35
CA ALA A 64 -4.50 1.59 12.78
C ALA A 64 -3.42 0.51 12.94
N VAL A 65 -2.48 0.43 11.97
CA VAL A 65 -1.31 -0.47 12.05
C VAL A 65 -0.47 -0.16 13.28
N ALA A 66 -0.15 1.13 13.54
CA ALA A 66 0.61 1.53 14.73
C ALA A 66 -0.07 1.06 16.02
N ARG A 67 -1.39 1.27 16.13
CA ARG A 67 -2.20 0.82 17.28
C ARG A 67 -2.11 -0.69 17.45
N MET A 68 -2.35 -1.45 16.39
CA MET A 68 -2.32 -2.92 16.43
C MET A 68 -0.93 -3.46 16.83
N LEU A 69 0.15 -2.83 16.36
CA LEU A 69 1.51 -3.21 16.75
C LEU A 69 1.76 -2.95 18.24
N LEU A 70 1.30 -1.81 18.79
CA LEU A 70 1.39 -1.51 20.22
C LEU A 70 0.61 -2.55 21.04
N GLU A 71 -0.60 -2.92 20.63
CA GLU A 71 -1.43 -3.96 21.25
C GLU A 71 -0.74 -5.34 21.22
N GLN A 72 0.07 -5.62 20.18
CA GLN A 72 0.88 -6.84 20.06
C GLN A 72 2.23 -6.78 20.81
N GLY A 73 2.44 -5.74 21.62
CA GLY A 73 3.59 -5.64 22.50
C GLY A 73 4.83 -4.97 21.90
N TYR A 74 4.72 -4.36 20.72
CA TYR A 74 5.78 -3.48 20.22
C TYR A 74 5.85 -2.22 21.08
N ARG A 75 7.03 -1.90 21.63
CA ARG A 75 7.21 -0.81 22.60
C ARG A 75 7.98 0.39 22.03
N LYS A 76 8.51 0.26 20.82
CA LYS A 76 9.30 1.31 20.16
C LYS A 76 8.60 1.70 18.85
N VAL A 77 7.36 2.16 18.97
CA VAL A 77 6.54 2.63 17.84
C VAL A 77 6.38 4.14 17.99
N GLU A 78 6.97 4.90 17.07
CA GLU A 78 6.90 6.35 16.99
C GLU A 78 6.01 6.73 15.82
N VAL A 79 5.04 7.59 16.01
CA VAL A 79 4.04 7.94 15.01
C VAL A 79 4.05 9.43 14.73
N PHE A 80 4.22 9.80 13.47
CA PHE A 80 4.16 11.18 12.98
C PHE A 80 2.98 11.32 12.01
N LEU A 81 1.94 12.03 12.45
CA LEU A 81 0.76 12.34 11.64
C LEU A 81 0.88 13.72 11.02
N PHE A 82 0.97 13.80 9.70
CA PHE A 82 1.05 15.07 8.96
C PHE A 82 -0.34 15.66 8.71
N ASN A 83 -0.79 16.54 9.60
CA ASN A 83 -2.07 17.26 9.50
C ASN A 83 -1.86 18.75 9.20
N VAL A 84 -1.06 19.06 8.18
CA VAL A 84 -0.70 20.46 7.81
C VAL A 84 -1.91 21.28 7.39
N SER A 85 -2.91 20.66 6.76
CA SER A 85 -4.13 21.36 6.32
C SER A 85 -5.17 21.54 7.43
N GLY A 86 -5.00 20.90 8.59
CA GLY A 86 -5.99 20.84 9.66
C GLY A 86 -7.23 20.02 9.30
N LYS A 87 -7.16 19.17 8.25
CA LYS A 87 -8.28 18.34 7.79
C LYS A 87 -7.81 16.92 7.58
N LEU A 88 -8.33 16.00 8.37
CA LEU A 88 -8.17 14.57 8.21
C LEU A 88 -9.38 13.98 7.47
N SER A 89 -9.19 12.84 6.80
CA SER A 89 -10.35 12.04 6.37
C SER A 89 -11.10 11.53 7.60
N HIS A 90 -12.38 11.19 7.43
CA HIS A 90 -13.20 10.67 8.53
C HIS A 90 -12.54 9.46 9.21
N ASP A 91 -12.09 8.50 8.41
CA ASP A 91 -11.53 7.25 8.93
C ASP A 91 -10.17 7.48 9.59
N CYS A 92 -9.34 8.38 9.03
CA CYS A 92 -8.07 8.78 9.65
C CYS A 92 -8.29 9.46 11.02
N GLU A 93 -9.30 10.31 11.14
CA GLU A 93 -9.64 10.96 12.43
C GLU A 93 -10.14 9.94 13.45
N GLU A 94 -10.94 8.95 13.06
CA GLU A 94 -11.38 7.89 13.95
C GLU A 94 -10.20 7.03 14.44
N GLU A 95 -9.27 6.64 13.54
CA GLU A 95 -8.09 5.90 13.93
C GLU A 95 -7.11 6.72 14.78
N ARG A 96 -6.98 8.03 14.53
CA ARG A 96 -6.23 8.94 15.40
C ARG A 96 -6.79 8.93 16.82
N LYS A 97 -8.12 9.05 16.98
CA LYS A 97 -8.77 9.02 18.30
C LYS A 97 -8.50 7.71 19.03
N ARG A 98 -8.56 6.57 18.32
CA ARG A 98 -8.27 5.25 18.91
C ARG A 98 -6.80 5.13 19.31
N LEU A 99 -5.87 5.53 18.43
CA LEU A 99 -4.45 5.41 18.69
C LEU A 99 -4.00 6.20 19.92
N ILE A 100 -4.45 7.45 20.08
CA ILE A 100 -4.03 8.30 21.20
C ILE A 100 -4.52 7.82 22.57
N THR A 101 -5.45 6.85 22.62
CA THR A 101 -5.89 6.22 23.88
C THR A 101 -5.02 5.04 24.30
N VAL A 102 -4.08 4.61 23.44
CA VAL A 102 -3.18 3.49 23.76
C VAL A 102 -2.07 3.98 24.68
N ASP A 103 -1.91 3.30 25.80
CA ASP A 103 -0.87 3.64 26.79
C ASP A 103 0.55 3.52 26.20
N GLY A 104 1.34 4.57 26.39
CA GLY A 104 2.74 4.59 25.98
C GLY A 104 2.96 4.82 24.48
N VAL A 105 1.94 5.28 23.75
CA VAL A 105 2.12 5.67 22.35
C VAL A 105 3.00 6.93 22.28
N ASP A 106 4.03 6.89 21.44
CA ASP A 106 4.83 8.06 21.06
C ASP A 106 4.23 8.66 19.78
N PHE A 107 3.36 9.66 19.97
CA PHE A 107 2.56 10.25 18.91
C PHE A 107 2.81 11.74 18.78
N THR A 108 3.16 12.18 17.57
CA THR A 108 3.38 13.58 17.22
C THR A 108 2.50 13.98 16.04
N GLU A 109 1.64 14.97 16.22
CA GLU A 109 0.85 15.56 15.14
C GLU A 109 1.58 16.79 14.56
N ILE A 110 1.91 16.73 13.26
CA ILE A 110 2.65 17.75 12.54
C ILE A 110 1.67 18.68 11.84
N THR A 111 1.56 19.90 12.35
CA THR A 111 0.65 20.93 11.79
C THR A 111 1.40 22.05 11.04
N ARG A 112 2.69 22.23 11.32
CA ARG A 112 3.53 23.29 10.70
C ARG A 112 4.96 22.81 10.46
N GLU A 113 5.75 22.73 11.53
CA GLU A 113 7.16 22.38 11.46
C GLU A 113 7.34 20.90 11.83
N PHE A 114 8.21 20.24 11.12
CA PHE A 114 8.59 18.86 11.36
C PHE A 114 10.07 18.79 11.68
N THR A 115 10.38 18.30 12.87
CA THR A 115 11.74 17.91 13.24
C THR A 115 11.88 16.41 12.94
N PRO A 116 12.64 16.04 11.89
CA PRO A 116 12.76 14.63 11.52
C PRO A 116 13.45 13.83 12.64
N PRO A 117 12.94 12.63 12.96
CA PRO A 117 13.68 11.71 13.82
C PRO A 117 14.94 11.22 13.08
N TYR A 118 15.95 10.83 13.84
CA TYR A 118 17.04 10.06 13.26
C TYR A 118 16.50 8.70 12.86
N LEU A 119 16.75 8.30 11.60
CA LEU A 119 16.43 7.00 11.04
C LEU A 119 17.74 6.30 10.64
N GLY A 120 17.86 5.01 10.96
CA GLY A 120 19.02 4.21 10.61
C GLY A 120 18.66 2.82 10.09
N LYS A 121 19.68 2.08 9.67
CA LYS A 121 19.55 0.73 9.07
C LYS A 121 18.86 -0.31 9.97
N ASP A 122 18.82 -0.04 11.27
CA ASP A 122 18.18 -0.95 12.23
C ASP A 122 16.70 -0.61 12.46
N ASP A 123 16.20 0.48 11.87
CA ASP A 123 14.82 0.91 12.01
C ASP A 123 13.93 0.34 10.89
N VAL A 124 12.65 0.31 11.15
CA VAL A 124 11.60 0.05 10.15
C VAL A 124 10.77 1.31 10.01
N VAL A 125 10.58 1.78 8.78
CA VAL A 125 9.70 2.89 8.47
C VAL A 125 8.43 2.35 7.83
N ILE A 126 7.27 2.75 8.34
CA ILE A 126 5.97 2.50 7.73
C ILE A 126 5.55 3.79 7.03
N ASP A 127 5.50 3.74 5.72
CA ASP A 127 5.05 4.83 4.86
C ASP A 127 3.56 4.68 4.58
N GLY A 128 2.77 5.52 5.23
CA GLY A 128 1.34 5.73 5.01
C GLY A 128 1.01 7.19 4.72
N LEU A 129 1.97 7.97 4.16
CA LEU A 129 1.79 9.40 3.94
C LEU A 129 0.74 9.68 2.86
N PHE A 130 0.84 9.01 1.70
CA PHE A 130 -0.13 9.10 0.61
C PHE A 130 -0.32 7.73 -0.05
N GLY A 131 -1.57 7.35 -0.30
CA GLY A 131 -1.92 6.14 -1.04
C GLY A 131 -2.30 6.43 -2.49
N SER A 132 -2.96 5.50 -3.14
CA SER A 132 -3.43 5.56 -4.53
C SER A 132 -4.44 6.69 -4.81
N GLY A 133 -4.91 7.38 -3.79
CA GLY A 133 -5.76 8.57 -3.91
C GLY A 133 -5.02 9.86 -4.30
N LEU A 134 -3.69 9.85 -4.34
CA LEU A 134 -2.88 11.00 -4.75
C LEU A 134 -3.12 11.30 -6.23
N ASN A 135 -3.46 12.56 -6.55
CA ASN A 135 -3.79 13.03 -7.90
C ASN A 135 -2.88 14.15 -8.42
N GLN A 136 -1.92 14.55 -7.63
CA GLN A 136 -0.89 15.54 -8.00
C GLN A 136 0.46 15.11 -7.40
N PRO A 137 1.58 15.41 -8.06
CA PRO A 137 2.89 15.13 -7.50
C PRO A 137 3.07 15.75 -6.11
N MET A 138 3.76 15.05 -5.22
CA MET A 138 4.10 15.59 -3.91
C MET A 138 4.85 16.92 -4.03
N GLN A 139 4.61 17.83 -3.09
CA GLN A 139 5.20 19.15 -3.07
C GLN A 139 5.73 19.54 -1.68
N GLY A 140 6.60 20.55 -1.65
CA GLY A 140 7.08 21.15 -0.41
C GLY A 140 7.72 20.16 0.56
N GLY A 141 7.36 20.24 1.84
CA GLY A 141 7.92 19.44 2.91
C GLY A 141 7.75 17.93 2.74
N PHE A 142 6.71 17.47 2.04
CA PHE A 142 6.49 16.04 1.79
C PHE A 142 7.60 15.42 0.92
N ILE A 143 8.16 16.18 -0.03
CA ILE A 143 9.34 15.75 -0.79
C ILE A 143 10.53 15.56 0.14
N SER A 144 10.73 16.46 1.10
CA SER A 144 11.83 16.37 2.07
C SER A 144 11.67 15.14 2.96
N VAL A 145 10.43 14.80 3.36
CA VAL A 145 10.13 13.58 4.12
C VAL A 145 10.46 12.34 3.30
N ALA A 146 10.03 12.26 2.05
CA ALA A 146 10.34 11.13 1.18
C ALA A 146 11.87 10.95 1.00
N ARG A 147 12.60 12.04 0.78
CA ARG A 147 14.07 12.00 0.66
C ARG A 147 14.74 11.56 1.95
N MET A 148 14.31 12.08 3.10
CA MET A 148 14.79 11.65 4.41
C MET A 148 14.61 10.13 4.59
N ILE A 149 13.44 9.60 4.25
CA ILE A 149 13.17 8.15 4.29
C ILE A 149 14.13 7.40 3.37
N ASN A 150 14.28 7.85 2.12
CA ASN A 150 15.12 7.19 1.12
C ASN A 150 16.61 7.18 1.50
N GLU A 151 17.09 8.22 2.20
CA GLU A 151 18.49 8.38 2.62
C GLU A 151 18.80 7.69 3.96
N SER A 152 17.79 7.23 4.69
CA SER A 152 17.93 6.70 6.05
C SER A 152 18.64 5.35 6.14
N GLY A 153 18.54 4.54 5.08
CA GLY A 153 18.95 3.13 5.08
C GLY A 153 18.06 2.21 5.92
N ALA A 154 16.96 2.70 6.47
CA ALA A 154 15.96 1.90 7.18
C ALA A 154 15.24 0.94 6.23
N PHE A 155 14.61 -0.11 6.80
CA PHE A 155 13.72 -0.95 6.00
C PHE A 155 12.36 -0.27 5.85
N VAL A 156 12.00 0.08 4.63
CA VAL A 156 10.79 0.86 4.32
C VAL A 156 9.66 -0.05 3.86
N ILE A 157 8.51 0.04 4.52
CA ILE A 157 7.26 -0.63 4.14
C ILE A 157 6.26 0.45 3.74
N SER A 158 5.83 0.46 2.48
CA SER A 158 4.76 1.34 2.02
C SER A 158 3.42 0.61 2.04
N ILE A 159 2.41 1.27 2.61
CA ILE A 159 1.02 0.78 2.63
C ILE A 159 0.34 1.23 1.34
N ASP A 160 -0.38 0.34 0.67
CA ASP A 160 -1.09 0.51 -0.60
C ASP A 160 -0.15 0.77 -1.78
N ILE A 161 0.61 1.86 -1.77
CA ILE A 161 1.55 2.30 -2.80
C ILE A 161 2.60 3.22 -2.17
N PRO A 162 3.86 3.22 -2.65
CA PRO A 162 4.87 4.17 -2.16
C PRO A 162 4.41 5.62 -2.32
N SER A 163 4.50 6.38 -1.24
CA SER A 163 4.01 7.76 -1.22
C SER A 163 4.69 8.62 -2.28
N GLY A 164 3.86 9.24 -3.10
CA GLY A 164 4.29 10.03 -4.26
C GLY A 164 4.20 9.30 -5.59
N LEU A 165 4.01 7.99 -5.61
CA LEU A 165 3.74 7.22 -6.82
C LEU A 165 2.23 7.21 -7.09
N PHE A 166 1.83 7.39 -8.35
CA PHE A 166 0.44 7.19 -8.77
C PHE A 166 0.18 5.72 -9.10
N GLY A 167 -1.07 5.30 -8.96
CA GLY A 167 -1.48 3.92 -9.25
C GLY A 167 -1.36 3.54 -10.74
N GLU A 168 -1.40 4.52 -11.63
CA GLU A 168 -1.37 4.33 -13.08
C GLU A 168 -0.07 4.89 -13.68
N TRP A 169 -0.18 5.93 -14.52
CA TRP A 169 0.94 6.55 -15.23
C TRP A 169 1.67 7.57 -14.36
N ASN A 170 2.99 7.65 -14.51
CA ASN A 170 3.86 8.47 -13.67
C ASN A 170 4.87 9.30 -14.48
N ASP A 171 4.49 9.73 -15.69
CA ASP A 171 5.40 10.41 -16.63
C ASP A 171 5.98 11.70 -16.06
N ASP A 172 5.18 12.47 -15.32
CA ASP A 172 5.58 13.74 -14.71
C ASP A 172 6.12 13.60 -13.27
N VAL A 173 6.28 12.38 -12.76
CA VAL A 173 6.73 12.13 -11.39
C VAL A 173 8.23 11.89 -11.35
N LEU A 174 8.96 12.73 -10.62
CA LEU A 174 10.38 12.51 -10.35
C LEU A 174 10.56 11.42 -9.28
N ARG A 175 11.09 10.26 -9.65
CA ARG A 175 11.25 9.09 -8.75
C ARG A 175 12.03 9.41 -7.48
N ARG A 176 13.00 10.34 -7.52
CA ARG A 176 13.72 10.82 -6.32
C ARG A 176 12.84 11.54 -5.29
N ASN A 177 11.63 11.93 -5.66
CA ASN A 177 10.64 12.58 -4.78
C ASN A 177 9.56 11.60 -4.31
N VAL A 178 9.67 10.33 -4.67
CA VAL A 178 8.79 9.23 -4.26
C VAL A 178 9.50 8.44 -3.17
N VAL A 179 8.77 7.89 -2.23
CA VAL A 179 9.33 6.96 -1.24
C VAL A 179 9.83 5.69 -1.95
N HIS A 180 11.03 5.25 -1.62
CA HIS A 180 11.62 4.00 -2.10
C HIS A 180 11.37 2.90 -1.08
N ALA A 181 10.34 2.10 -1.29
CA ALA A 181 10.01 1.00 -0.41
C ALA A 181 10.93 -0.21 -0.65
N ASN A 182 11.26 -0.93 0.44
CA ASN A 182 11.78 -2.29 0.34
C ASN A 182 10.64 -3.28 0.10
N LEU A 183 9.46 -2.98 0.69
CA LEU A 183 8.27 -3.79 0.58
C LEU A 183 7.04 -2.88 0.42
N THR A 184 6.25 -3.11 -0.62
CA THR A 184 4.94 -2.47 -0.79
C THR A 184 3.83 -3.48 -0.50
N LEU A 185 2.96 -3.15 0.45
CA LEU A 185 1.80 -3.96 0.82
C LEU A 185 0.55 -3.38 0.17
N ALA A 186 0.20 -3.90 -1.00
CA ALA A 186 -0.91 -3.40 -1.79
C ALA A 186 -2.19 -4.19 -1.51
N PHE A 187 -3.33 -3.51 -1.58
CA PHE A 187 -4.63 -4.08 -1.27
C PHE A 187 -5.31 -4.66 -2.49
N GLN A 188 -5.79 -5.89 -2.36
CA GLN A 188 -6.64 -6.67 -3.26
C GLN A 188 -6.05 -6.92 -4.65
N THR A 189 -5.64 -5.87 -5.37
CA THR A 189 -5.10 -5.96 -6.72
C THR A 189 -3.84 -5.10 -6.88
N PRO A 190 -2.92 -5.50 -7.78
CA PRO A 190 -1.74 -4.68 -8.02
C PRO A 190 -2.13 -3.38 -8.74
N ARG A 191 -1.31 -2.36 -8.60
CA ARG A 191 -1.44 -1.12 -9.37
C ARG A 191 -0.72 -1.27 -10.71
N LEU A 192 -1.22 -0.61 -11.76
CA LEU A 192 -0.57 -0.63 -13.08
C LEU A 192 0.89 -0.18 -12.99
N SER A 193 1.15 0.83 -12.18
CA SER A 193 2.48 1.41 -11.97
C SER A 193 3.53 0.41 -11.49
N PHE A 194 3.14 -0.72 -10.85
CA PHE A 194 4.07 -1.74 -10.37
C PHE A 194 4.71 -2.55 -11.50
N PHE A 195 4.14 -2.50 -12.69
CA PHE A 195 4.62 -3.21 -13.88
C PHE A 195 5.47 -2.33 -14.81
N LEU A 196 5.68 -1.08 -14.45
CA LEU A 196 6.48 -0.14 -15.22
C LEU A 196 7.91 -0.10 -14.67
N GLU A 197 8.89 -0.36 -15.53
CA GLU A 197 10.32 -0.51 -15.18
C GLU A 197 10.85 0.67 -14.35
N ASP A 198 10.53 1.90 -14.76
CA ASP A 198 10.98 3.11 -14.10
C ASP A 198 10.51 3.24 -12.64
N ASN A 199 9.48 2.50 -12.25
CA ASN A 199 8.90 2.54 -10.90
C ASN A 199 9.49 1.47 -9.97
N GLN A 200 10.26 0.53 -10.49
CA GLN A 200 10.79 -0.60 -9.72
C GLN A 200 11.63 -0.13 -8.51
N ILE A 201 12.38 0.95 -8.68
CA ILE A 201 13.18 1.55 -7.59
C ILE A 201 12.31 2.05 -6.43
N CYS A 202 11.05 2.44 -6.70
CA CYS A 202 10.13 2.94 -5.70
C CYS A 202 9.34 1.81 -5.03
N THR A 203 8.92 0.80 -5.80
CA THR A 203 7.99 -0.24 -5.32
C THR A 203 8.67 -1.34 -4.50
N GLY A 204 9.96 -1.61 -4.76
CA GLY A 204 10.67 -2.74 -4.18
C GLY A 204 9.96 -4.08 -4.45
N GLU A 205 10.04 -5.00 -3.49
CA GLU A 205 9.17 -6.17 -3.47
C GLU A 205 7.74 -5.72 -3.16
N TRP A 206 6.74 -6.29 -3.83
CA TRP A 206 5.35 -5.99 -3.49
C TRP A 206 4.55 -7.26 -3.23
N LYS A 207 3.61 -7.16 -2.31
CA LYS A 207 2.71 -8.24 -1.92
C LYS A 207 1.27 -7.75 -1.92
N LEU A 208 0.36 -8.58 -2.44
CA LEU A 208 -1.08 -8.31 -2.38
C LEU A 208 -1.65 -8.87 -1.09
N LEU A 209 -2.38 -8.02 -0.39
CA LEU A 209 -3.16 -8.37 0.79
C LEU A 209 -4.63 -8.49 0.38
N ASP A 210 -5.24 -9.62 0.67
CA ASP A 210 -6.65 -9.85 0.40
C ASP A 210 -7.48 -9.15 1.47
N LEU A 211 -8.40 -8.30 1.04
CA LEU A 211 -9.34 -7.57 1.90
C LEU A 211 -10.74 -8.16 1.86
N ASP A 212 -10.93 -9.30 1.19
CA ASP A 212 -12.25 -9.93 1.01
C ASP A 212 -13.27 -8.93 0.44
N LEU A 213 -12.85 -8.23 -0.66
CA LEU A 213 -13.75 -7.32 -1.37
C LEU A 213 -14.86 -8.10 -2.07
N ASP A 214 -16.02 -7.46 -2.27
CA ASP A 214 -17.17 -8.08 -2.91
C ASP A 214 -16.84 -8.61 -4.30
N GLU A 215 -16.88 -9.93 -4.46
CA GLU A 215 -16.49 -10.62 -5.69
C GLU A 215 -17.40 -10.26 -6.88
N GLU A 216 -18.69 -10.01 -6.64
CA GLU A 216 -19.62 -9.67 -7.68
C GLU A 216 -19.35 -8.25 -8.21
N ALA A 217 -19.08 -7.31 -7.31
CA ALA A 217 -18.65 -5.96 -7.68
C ALA A 217 -17.33 -6.00 -8.46
N MET A 218 -16.33 -6.75 -8.00
CA MET A 218 -15.06 -6.93 -8.69
C MET A 218 -15.23 -7.55 -10.09
N ARG A 219 -16.12 -8.52 -10.21
CA ARG A 219 -16.41 -9.16 -11.50
C ARG A 219 -17.07 -8.21 -12.49
N LYS A 220 -17.98 -7.35 -12.02
CA LYS A 220 -18.72 -6.37 -12.84
C LYS A 220 -17.90 -5.11 -13.16
N ALA A 221 -16.99 -4.70 -12.28
CA ALA A 221 -16.22 -3.47 -12.44
C ALA A 221 -15.39 -3.49 -13.73
N PRO A 222 -15.34 -2.37 -14.46
CA PRO A 222 -14.50 -2.25 -15.66
C PRO A 222 -13.01 -2.25 -15.27
N ALA A 223 -12.17 -2.77 -16.16
CA ALA A 223 -10.72 -2.71 -16.04
C ALA A 223 -10.10 -2.63 -17.44
N ASP A 224 -9.18 -1.69 -17.61
CA ASP A 224 -8.49 -1.50 -18.89
C ASP A 224 -7.36 -2.51 -19.07
N PHE A 225 -6.85 -3.09 -17.98
CA PHE A 225 -5.73 -4.00 -17.97
C PHE A 225 -6.05 -5.31 -17.25
N MET A 226 -5.43 -6.38 -17.74
CA MET A 226 -5.54 -7.72 -17.15
C MET A 226 -4.14 -8.28 -16.90
N LEU A 227 -3.86 -8.62 -15.66
CA LEU A 227 -2.69 -9.42 -15.33
C LEU A 227 -2.95 -10.88 -15.71
N VAL A 228 -2.17 -11.38 -16.66
CA VAL A 228 -2.18 -12.78 -17.07
C VAL A 228 -1.14 -13.53 -16.23
N ASP A 229 -1.59 -14.46 -15.43
CA ASP A 229 -0.75 -15.29 -14.57
C ASP A 229 -0.82 -16.77 -14.95
N THR A 230 -0.10 -17.62 -14.21
CA THR A 230 -0.08 -19.06 -14.43
C THR A 230 -1.48 -19.69 -14.40
N ARG A 231 -2.41 -19.16 -13.61
CA ARG A 231 -3.80 -19.67 -13.51
C ARG A 231 -4.57 -19.42 -14.80
N ASN A 232 -4.28 -18.33 -15.51
CA ASN A 232 -4.88 -18.03 -16.81
C ASN A 232 -4.27 -18.86 -17.93
N VAL A 233 -2.96 -19.10 -17.90
CA VAL A 233 -2.22 -19.78 -18.98
C VAL A 233 -2.34 -21.30 -18.88
N ARG A 234 -2.24 -21.86 -17.66
CA ARG A 234 -2.21 -23.31 -17.42
C ARG A 234 -3.38 -24.08 -18.04
N PRO A 235 -4.64 -23.61 -18.00
CA PRO A 235 -5.76 -24.29 -18.64
C PRO A 235 -5.69 -24.31 -20.16
N LEU A 236 -4.95 -23.38 -20.76
CA LEU A 236 -4.77 -23.27 -22.22
C LEU A 236 -3.68 -24.24 -22.72
N LEU A 237 -2.82 -24.71 -21.85
CA LEU A 237 -1.74 -25.63 -22.21
C LEU A 237 -2.31 -27.04 -22.40
N ARG A 238 -2.23 -27.52 -23.61
CA ARG A 238 -2.60 -28.90 -23.95
C ARG A 238 -1.49 -29.86 -23.54
N LYS A 239 -1.87 -30.94 -22.84
CA LYS A 239 -0.93 -32.01 -22.53
C LYS A 239 -0.52 -32.72 -23.83
N ARG A 240 0.79 -32.76 -24.11
CA ARG A 240 1.31 -33.40 -25.32
C ARG A 240 1.29 -34.92 -25.14
N PRO A 241 0.66 -35.69 -26.08
CA PRO A 241 0.82 -37.14 -26.12
C PRO A 241 2.28 -37.53 -26.39
N LEU A 242 2.65 -38.73 -25.93
CA LEU A 242 4.03 -39.21 -26.05
C LEU A 242 4.52 -39.29 -27.51
N PHE A 243 3.63 -39.68 -28.41
CA PHE A 243 3.88 -39.81 -29.85
C PHE A 243 3.17 -38.72 -30.64
N SER A 244 3.51 -37.47 -30.37
CA SER A 244 2.98 -36.32 -31.11
C SER A 244 4.07 -35.56 -31.85
N SER A 245 3.70 -34.97 -32.99
CA SER A 245 4.58 -34.18 -33.83
C SER A 245 4.20 -32.70 -33.83
N LYS A 246 5.06 -31.85 -34.35
CA LYS A 246 4.79 -30.43 -34.50
C LYS A 246 3.51 -30.13 -35.32
N ARG A 247 3.07 -31.04 -36.20
CA ARG A 247 1.89 -30.90 -37.02
C ARG A 247 0.58 -31.01 -36.24
N ASP A 248 0.63 -31.65 -35.06
CA ASP A 248 -0.54 -31.87 -34.20
C ASP A 248 -0.92 -30.62 -33.40
N TYR A 249 -0.08 -29.58 -33.40
CA TYR A 249 -0.23 -28.39 -32.56
C TYR A 249 -0.48 -27.08 -33.33
N GLY A 250 -0.67 -27.19 -34.63
CA GLY A 250 -0.94 -26.04 -35.50
C GLY A 250 0.32 -25.35 -36.02
N SER A 251 0.11 -24.25 -36.72
CA SER A 251 1.18 -23.40 -37.26
C SER A 251 0.95 -21.96 -36.85
N VAL A 252 2.05 -21.27 -36.54
CA VAL A 252 2.05 -19.84 -36.21
C VAL A 252 2.80 -19.12 -37.32
N LEU A 253 2.17 -18.07 -37.84
CA LEU A 253 2.79 -17.15 -38.79
C LEU A 253 3.06 -15.85 -38.05
N LEU A 254 4.30 -15.42 -38.04
CA LEU A 254 4.74 -14.17 -37.44
C LEU A 254 4.99 -13.16 -38.56
N PHE A 255 4.43 -11.94 -38.49
CA PHE A 255 4.61 -10.86 -39.45
C PHE A 255 5.48 -9.77 -38.82
#